data_96c5f84df4c90f4a049f2d41b09e7246
#
_entry.id   96c5f84df4c90f4a049f2d41b09e7246
#
_cell.length_a   1.000
_cell.length_b   1.000
_cell.length_c   1.000
_cell.angle_alpha   90.00
_cell.angle_beta   90.00
_cell.angle_gamma   90.00
#
_symmetry.space_group_name_H-M   'P 1'
#
loop_
_entity.id
_entity.type
_entity.pdbx_description
1 polymer ?
#
loop_
_entity_poly.entity_id
_entity_poly.type
_entity_poly.pdbx_seq_one_letter_code
_entity_poly.pdbx_strand_id
1 'polypeptide(L)' 'MVAVRLWGSLGDLAGASTVDIPATTLGELLRGLEETYPALKPQLARGISISIDGKIYNDSWATPIAPDSEVVLLNRLVGG' A
#
# COMPACT_ATOMS: atom_id res chain seq x y z
N MET A 1 6.16 -4.00 12.34
CA MET A 1 5.89 -2.86 11.43
C MET A 1 6.35 -3.20 10.03
N VAL A 2 5.58 -2.81 9.05
CA VAL A 2 5.90 -3.04 7.65
C VAL A 2 6.27 -1.70 7.02
N ALA A 3 7.42 -1.62 6.37
CA ALA A 3 7.83 -0.42 5.64
C ALA A 3 7.19 -0.45 4.26
N VAL A 4 6.44 0.60 3.94
CA VAL A 4 5.71 0.71 2.67
C VAL A 4 6.26 1.89 1.89
N ARG A 5 6.74 1.62 0.68
CA ARG A 5 7.17 2.66 -0.24
C ARG A 5 5.96 3.14 -1.05
N LEU A 6 5.79 4.45 -1.12
CA LEU A 6 4.66 5.07 -1.82
C LEU A 6 5.16 5.71 -3.12
N TRP A 7 4.63 5.27 -4.25
CA TRP A 7 5.06 5.76 -5.55
C TRP A 7 4.19 6.92 -6.04
N GLY A 8 4.84 7.86 -6.73
CA GLY A 8 4.14 8.94 -7.42
C GLY A 8 3.29 9.80 -6.51
N SER A 9 2.06 10.07 -6.93
CA SER A 9 1.15 10.92 -6.18
C SER A 9 0.78 10.36 -4.81
N LEU A 10 0.95 9.06 -4.58
CA LEU A 10 0.67 8.46 -3.28
C LEU A 10 1.61 9.02 -2.21
N GLY A 11 2.88 9.17 -2.54
CA GLY A 11 3.83 9.79 -1.63
C GLY A 11 3.51 11.24 -1.33
N ASP A 12 3.06 11.97 -2.35
CA ASP A 12 2.67 13.36 -2.19
C ASP A 12 1.47 13.49 -1.25
N LEU A 13 0.48 12.63 -1.40
CA LEU A 13 -0.71 12.65 -0.55
C LEU A 13 -0.39 12.31 0.90
N ALA A 14 0.53 11.39 1.13
CA ALA A 14 0.92 11.00 2.48
C ALA A 14 1.96 11.94 3.10
N GLY A 15 2.62 12.74 2.28
CA GLY A 15 3.68 13.62 2.73
C GLY A 15 5.00 12.89 3.02
N ALA A 16 5.14 11.67 2.51
CA ALA A 16 6.35 10.87 2.71
C ALA A 16 6.45 9.81 1.63
N SER A 17 7.67 9.47 1.24
CA SER A 17 7.91 8.43 0.23
C SER A 17 7.91 7.03 0.82
N THR A 18 8.11 6.92 2.13
CA THR A 18 8.10 5.63 2.83
C THR A 18 7.42 5.83 4.18
N VAL A 19 6.55 4.91 4.54
CA VAL A 19 5.83 4.95 5.82
C VAL A 19 5.87 3.57 6.47
N ASP A 20 5.73 3.53 7.79
CA ASP A 20 5.69 2.28 8.55
C ASP A 20 4.29 2.05 9.07
N ILE A 21 3.73 0.88 8.76
CA ILE A 21 2.37 0.51 9.15
C ILE A 21 2.39 -0.83 9.88
N PRO A 22 1.75 -0.93 11.06
CA PRO A 22 1.63 -2.22 11.74
C PRO A 22 0.58 -3.06 11.02
N ALA A 23 1.02 -4.16 10.41
CA ALA A 23 0.13 -5.04 9.65
C ALA A 23 0.75 -6.41 9.50
N THR A 24 -0.09 -7.44 9.44
CA THR A 24 0.33 -8.82 9.17
C THR A 24 -0.32 -9.36 7.90
N THR A 25 -1.31 -8.65 7.36
CA THR A 25 -1.95 -9.00 6.10
C THR A 25 -2.10 -7.77 5.24
N LEU A 26 -2.34 -8.00 3.95
CA LEU A 26 -2.55 -6.91 2.99
C LEU A 26 -3.75 -6.04 3.37
N GLY A 27 -4.85 -6.67 3.82
CA GLY A 27 -6.03 -5.92 4.25
C GLY A 27 -5.76 -5.03 5.44
N GLU A 28 -5.00 -5.53 6.42
CA GLU A 28 -4.61 -4.72 7.57
C GLU A 28 -3.73 -3.55 7.17
N LEU A 29 -2.84 -3.78 6.20
CA LEU A 29 -1.96 -2.73 5.70
C LEU A 29 -2.77 -1.59 5.08
N LEU A 30 -3.74 -1.91 4.24
CA LEU A 30 -4.57 -0.89 3.61
C LEU A 30 -5.42 -0.13 4.62
N ARG A 31 -5.98 -0.84 5.59
CA ARG A 31 -6.75 -0.19 6.65
C ARG A 31 -5.88 0.78 7.45
N GLY A 32 -4.66 0.34 7.79
CA GLY A 32 -3.72 1.18 8.53
C GLY A 32 -3.32 2.42 7.75
N LEU A 33 -3.14 2.27 6.43
CA LEU A 33 -2.82 3.40 5.57
C LEU A 33 -3.98 4.41 5.54
N GLU A 34 -5.22 3.95 5.42
CA GLU A 34 -6.38 4.84 5.43
C GLU A 34 -6.52 5.59 6.75
N GLU A 35 -6.31 4.90 7.86
CA GLU A 35 -6.45 5.50 9.18
C GLU A 35 -5.35 6.50 9.49
N THR A 36 -4.12 6.18 9.11
CA THR A 36 -2.96 7.02 9.40
C THR A 36 -2.83 8.16 8.40
N TYR A 37 -3.19 7.91 7.14
CA TYR A 37 -3.09 8.89 6.07
C TYR A 37 -4.43 9.00 5.33
N PRO A 38 -5.43 9.69 5.92
CA PRO A 38 -6.77 9.78 5.32
C PRO A 38 -6.78 10.35 3.90
N ALA A 39 -5.78 11.14 3.53
CA ALA A 39 -5.69 11.70 2.19
C ALA A 39 -5.49 10.62 1.12
N LEU A 40 -5.08 9.41 1.50
CA LEU A 40 -4.93 8.31 0.58
C LEU A 40 -6.25 7.61 0.24
N LYS A 41 -7.30 7.82 1.04
CA LYS A 41 -8.59 7.15 0.85
C LYS A 41 -9.12 7.21 -0.58
N PRO A 42 -9.17 8.38 -1.25
CA PRO A 42 -9.69 8.43 -2.61
C PRO A 42 -8.89 7.56 -3.58
N GLN A 43 -7.58 7.54 -3.45
CA GLN A 43 -6.74 6.72 -4.32
C GLN A 43 -6.90 5.24 -4.03
N LEU A 44 -7.03 4.87 -2.75
CA LEU A 44 -7.26 3.48 -2.37
C LEU A 44 -8.61 2.99 -2.91
N ALA A 45 -9.62 3.86 -2.90
CA ALA A 45 -10.95 3.53 -3.42
C ALA A 45 -10.95 3.40 -4.95
N ARG A 46 -10.09 4.15 -5.64
CA ARG A 46 -9.98 4.08 -7.10
C ARG A 46 -9.32 2.79 -7.58
N GLY A 47 -8.55 2.18 -6.71
CA GLY A 47 -7.81 0.98 -7.03
C GLY A 47 -6.32 1.25 -7.06
N ILE A 48 -5.60 0.36 -6.39
CA ILE A 48 -4.15 0.42 -6.30
C ILE A 48 -3.60 -0.97 -6.55
N SER A 49 -2.33 -1.04 -6.86
CA SER A 49 -1.59 -2.28 -6.90
C SER A 49 -0.56 -2.28 -5.79
N ILE A 50 -0.29 -3.44 -5.22
CA ILE A 50 0.69 -3.57 -4.16
C ILE A 50 1.71 -4.62 -4.58
N SER A 51 2.98 -4.24 -4.51
CA SER A 51 4.08 -5.16 -4.74
C SER A 51 4.61 -5.64 -3.39
N ILE A 52 4.64 -6.95 -3.20
CA ILE A 52 5.22 -7.57 -2.01
C ILE A 52 6.35 -8.47 -2.49
N ASP A 53 7.58 -8.09 -2.17
CA ASP A 53 8.79 -8.82 -2.57
C ASP A 53 8.82 -9.08 -4.08
N GLY A 54 8.39 -8.08 -4.86
CA GLY A 54 8.42 -8.14 -6.31
C GLY A 54 7.19 -8.75 -6.97
N LYS A 55 6.23 -9.22 -6.20
CA LYS A 55 5.01 -9.81 -6.75
C LYS A 55 3.84 -8.85 -6.57
N ILE A 56 3.07 -8.64 -7.64
CA ILE A 56 1.96 -7.69 -7.64
C ILE A 56 0.67 -8.35 -7.15
N TYR A 57 -0.03 -7.67 -6.26
CA TYR A 57 -1.33 -8.07 -5.73
C TYR A 57 -2.31 -6.92 -5.93
N ASN A 58 -3.54 -7.22 -6.31
CA ASN A 58 -4.58 -6.19 -6.51
C ASN A 58 -5.72 -6.29 -5.51
N ASP A 59 -6.16 -7.49 -5.16
CA ASP A 59 -7.32 -7.68 -4.31
C ASP A 59 -7.23 -8.90 -3.39
N SER A 60 -6.04 -9.37 -3.12
CA SER A 60 -5.82 -10.55 -2.26
C SER A 60 -5.60 -10.12 -0.80
N TRP A 61 -6.66 -9.62 -0.17
CA TRP A 61 -6.57 -8.98 1.15
C TRP A 61 -6.09 -9.88 2.28
N ALA A 62 -6.26 -11.18 2.15
CA ALA A 62 -5.80 -12.14 3.15
C ALA A 62 -4.32 -12.51 3.01
N THR A 63 -3.64 -11.98 2.01
CA THR A 63 -2.22 -12.27 1.77
C THR A 63 -1.39 -11.86 2.97
N PRO A 64 -0.59 -12.77 3.56
CA PRO A 64 0.25 -12.44 4.70
C PRO A 64 1.44 -11.58 4.29
N ILE A 65 1.85 -10.69 5.18
CA ILE A 65 3.00 -9.82 4.96
C ILE A 65 3.97 -10.02 6.13
N ALA A 66 5.23 -10.34 5.83
CA ALA A 66 6.26 -10.44 6.85
C ALA A 66 6.78 -9.06 7.23
N PRO A 67 7.25 -8.85 8.47
CA PRO A 67 7.76 -7.55 8.89
C PRO A 67 8.91 -7.02 8.05
N ASP A 68 9.69 -7.93 7.46
CA ASP A 68 10.84 -7.57 6.61
C ASP A 68 10.54 -7.62 5.13
N SER A 69 9.28 -7.79 4.75
CA SER A 69 8.88 -7.77 3.34
C SER A 69 9.09 -6.39 2.73
N GLU A 70 9.49 -6.37 1.46
CA GLU A 70 9.59 -5.13 0.71
C GLU A 70 8.24 -4.84 0.06
N VAL A 71 7.55 -3.83 0.58
CA VAL A 71 6.20 -3.49 0.11
C VAL A 71 6.23 -2.15 -0.61
N VAL A 72 5.64 -2.13 -1.80
CA VAL A 72 5.52 -0.91 -2.61
C VAL A 72 4.06 -0.71 -2.99
N LEU A 73 3.54 0.48 -2.71
CA LEU A 73 2.18 0.86 -3.08
C LEU A 73 2.25 1.72 -4.33
N LEU A 74 1.49 1.35 -5.34
CA LEU A 74 1.48 2.08 -6.61
C LEU A 74 0.06 2.17 -7.16
N ASN A 75 -0.18 3.16 -8.01
CA ASN A 75 -1.46 3.29 -8.66
C ASN A 75 -1.69 2.09 -9.56
N ARG A 76 -2.96 1.60 -9.59
CA ARG A 76 -3.28 0.49 -10.47
C ARG A 76 -3.05 0.90 -11.92
N LEU A 77 -2.27 0.09 -12.62
CA LEU A 77 -2.07 0.28 -14.05
C LEU A 77 -3.28 -0.28 -14.76
N VAL A 78 -4.14 0.60 -15.23
CA VAL A 78 -5.27 0.18 -16.02
C VAL A 78 -4.75 -0.06 -17.42
N GLY A 79 -4.75 -1.28 -17.85
CA GLY A 79 -4.29 -1.67 -19.17
C GLY A 79 -5.09 -0.97 -20.24
N GLY A 80 -4.41 -0.31 -21.01
CA GLY A 80 -5.05 0.30 -22.10
C GLY A 80 -5.50 0.98 -22.80
#